data_734ff98a9782460075e1822109377503
#
_entry.id   734ff98a9782460075e1822109377503
#
_cell.length_a   1.000
_cell.length_b   1.000
_cell.length_c   1.000
_cell.angle_alpha   90.00
_cell.angle_beta   90.00
_cell.angle_gamma   90.00
#
_symmetry.space_group_name_H-M   'P 1'
#
loop_
_entity.id
_entity.type
_entity.pdbx_description
1 polymer ?
#
loop_
_entity_poly.entity_id
_entity_poly.type
_entity_poly.pdbx_seq_one_letter_code
_entity_poly.pdbx_strand_id
1 'polypeptide(L)'
;MIMKTTVFFRMIVLVVMTITGVINAELKAQDTNFVTNEVKEGDLVTSKVIYRMDGSLYRHMKYDFSYDDQNRMTAKEAFKWDGSHDNWTPYFKITYLYANNEITMEYARWNESRRAYIDSVEKTVYELNEQNMPVAYMNYKWSKSESDWTMNVVNRVDDNSNLIAFAY
;
A
#
# COMPACT_ATOMS: atom_id res chain seq x y z
N MET A 1 32.68 -0.62 4.28
CA MET A 1 31.61 0.36 4.54
C MET A 1 30.37 0.09 3.68
N ILE A 2 30.10 -1.15 3.31
CA ILE A 2 28.99 -1.59 2.41
C ILE A 2 27.78 -2.11 3.23
N MET A 3 27.95 -2.40 4.52
CA MET A 3 26.91 -3.02 5.35
C MET A 3 25.75 -2.08 5.75
N LYS A 4 25.96 -0.76 5.82
CA LYS A 4 24.92 0.18 6.26
C LYS A 4 23.81 0.39 5.21
N THR A 5 24.19 0.41 3.94
CA THR A 5 23.25 0.63 2.82
C THR A 5 22.26 -0.54 2.66
N THR A 6 22.72 -1.77 2.91
CA THR A 6 21.88 -2.98 2.78
C THR A 6 20.84 -3.10 3.89
N VAL A 7 21.16 -2.61 5.09
CA VAL A 7 20.21 -2.60 6.23
C VAL A 7 19.15 -1.51 5.99
N PHE A 8 19.56 -0.37 5.45
CA PHE A 8 18.67 0.74 5.14
C PHE A 8 17.70 0.39 3.99
N PHE A 9 18.19 -0.25 2.94
CA PHE A 9 17.36 -0.78 1.84
C PHE A 9 16.33 -1.80 2.34
N ARG A 10 16.71 -2.67 3.28
CA ARG A 10 15.78 -3.61 3.95
C ARG A 10 14.74 -2.89 4.80
N MET A 11 15.11 -1.78 5.43
CA MET A 11 14.21 -1.02 6.30
C MET A 11 13.22 -0.17 5.51
N ILE A 12 13.62 0.40 4.37
CA ILE A 12 12.74 1.20 3.50
C ILE A 12 11.85 0.30 2.63
N VAL A 13 12.38 -0.81 2.11
CA VAL A 13 11.54 -1.84 1.48
C VAL A 13 10.53 -2.40 2.49
N LEU A 14 10.90 -2.47 3.78
CA LEU A 14 9.99 -2.82 4.87
C LEU A 14 8.96 -1.71 5.14
N VAL A 15 9.29 -0.42 4.99
CA VAL A 15 8.34 0.70 5.17
C VAL A 15 7.39 0.82 3.97
N VAL A 16 7.87 0.64 2.74
CA VAL A 16 6.99 0.51 1.56
C VAL A 16 6.16 -0.78 1.64
N MET A 17 6.73 -1.88 2.15
CA MET A 17 5.96 -3.08 2.47
C MET A 17 5.09 -2.91 3.71
N THR A 18 5.38 -2.02 4.67
CA THR A 18 4.51 -1.86 5.85
C THR A 18 3.30 -0.99 5.59
N ILE A 19 3.31 -0.08 4.62
CA ILE A 19 2.06 0.57 4.20
C ILE A 19 1.20 -0.39 3.35
N THR A 20 1.82 -1.27 2.57
CA THR A 20 1.15 -2.47 2.02
C THR A 20 1.13 -3.61 3.05
N GLY A 21 1.92 -3.58 4.07
CA GLY A 21 2.26 -4.61 5.05
C GLY A 21 1.68 -4.42 6.43
N VAL A 22 0.93 -3.36 6.71
CA VAL A 22 0.09 -3.34 7.93
C VAL A 22 -0.84 -4.57 7.93
N ILE A 23 -1.28 -5.01 6.76
CA ILE A 23 -2.03 -6.26 6.62
C ILE A 23 -1.11 -7.49 6.73
N ASN A 24 0.18 -7.41 6.34
CA ASN A 24 1.09 -8.56 6.40
C ASN A 24 1.87 -8.68 7.72
N ALA A 25 2.13 -7.58 8.43
CA ALA A 25 2.82 -7.62 9.72
C ALA A 25 1.90 -8.10 10.85
N GLU A 26 0.64 -7.71 10.84
CA GLU A 26 -0.36 -8.27 11.75
C GLU A 26 -0.67 -9.74 11.44
N LEU A 27 -0.65 -10.13 10.16
CA LEU A 27 -0.84 -11.52 9.75
C LEU A 27 0.33 -12.44 10.09
N LYS A 28 1.55 -11.93 10.20
CA LYS A 28 2.72 -12.73 10.62
C LYS A 28 2.88 -12.85 12.13
N ALA A 29 2.28 -11.95 12.91
CA ALA A 29 2.43 -11.96 14.35
C ALA A 29 1.41 -12.85 15.08
N GLN A 30 0.31 -13.28 14.44
CA GLN A 30 -0.79 -13.85 15.17
C GLN A 30 -1.50 -15.09 14.61
N ASP A 31 -1.27 -15.55 13.35
CA ASP A 31 -2.09 -16.67 12.89
C ASP A 31 -1.47 -17.56 11.81
N THR A 32 -1.26 -18.82 12.18
CA THR A 32 -0.97 -19.95 11.28
C THR A 32 -2.19 -20.35 10.40
N ASN A 33 -3.30 -19.60 10.47
CA ASN A 33 -4.59 -19.96 9.91
C ASN A 33 -4.93 -19.30 8.57
N PHE A 34 -3.95 -18.65 7.91
CA PHE A 34 -4.17 -18.07 6.59
C PHE A 34 -3.35 -18.78 5.51
N VAL A 35 -4.02 -19.10 4.41
CA VAL A 35 -3.43 -19.66 3.19
C VAL A 35 -3.64 -18.68 2.05
N THR A 36 -2.63 -18.52 1.20
CA THR A 36 -2.70 -17.61 0.04
C THR A 36 -2.58 -18.39 -1.26
N ASN A 37 -3.35 -17.95 -2.26
CA ASN A 37 -3.22 -18.39 -3.64
C ASN A 37 -2.96 -17.17 -4.52
N GLU A 38 -1.99 -17.26 -5.44
CA GLU A 38 -1.56 -16.17 -6.32
C GLU A 38 -1.72 -16.58 -7.78
N VAL A 39 -2.20 -15.62 -8.57
CA VAL A 39 -2.19 -15.69 -10.04
C VAL A 39 -1.07 -14.77 -10.52
N LYS A 40 -0.28 -15.24 -11.46
CA LYS A 40 0.87 -14.50 -12.01
C LYS A 40 0.82 -14.44 -13.54
N GLU A 41 1.30 -13.31 -14.06
CA GLU A 41 1.66 -13.14 -15.45
C GLU A 41 3.16 -12.87 -15.52
N GLY A 42 3.93 -13.85 -16.00
CA GLY A 42 5.40 -13.86 -15.86
C GLY A 42 5.80 -13.84 -14.37
N ASP A 43 6.59 -12.85 -13.99
CA ASP A 43 7.04 -12.67 -12.59
C ASP A 43 6.10 -11.78 -11.76
N LEU A 44 5.08 -11.17 -12.38
CA LEU A 44 4.17 -10.25 -11.72
C LEU A 44 2.97 -11.00 -11.12
N VAL A 45 2.64 -10.72 -9.86
CA VAL A 45 1.42 -11.21 -9.22
C VAL A 45 0.27 -10.29 -9.63
N THR A 46 -0.67 -10.79 -10.44
CA THR A 46 -1.84 -10.02 -10.90
C THR A 46 -3.05 -10.18 -9.98
N SER A 47 -3.12 -11.27 -9.23
CA SER A 47 -4.17 -11.46 -8.22
C SER A 47 -3.66 -12.31 -7.05
N LYS A 48 -4.17 -12.02 -5.85
CA LYS A 48 -3.87 -12.78 -4.63
C LYS A 48 -5.14 -12.98 -3.81
N VAL A 49 -5.49 -14.23 -3.54
CA VAL A 49 -6.61 -14.60 -2.66
C VAL A 49 -6.07 -15.10 -1.34
N ILE A 50 -6.59 -14.56 -0.25
CA ILE A 50 -6.31 -14.99 1.11
C ILE A 50 -7.51 -15.78 1.61
N TYR A 51 -7.25 -16.99 2.07
CA TYR A 51 -8.20 -17.88 2.71
C TYR A 51 -7.92 -17.93 4.20
N ARG A 52 -8.95 -17.89 5.00
CA ARG A 52 -8.89 -18.21 6.43
C ARG A 52 -9.14 -19.71 6.60
N MET A 53 -8.33 -20.37 7.41
CA MET A 53 -8.46 -21.75 7.76
C MET A 53 -8.98 -21.88 9.21
N ASP A 54 -10.23 -22.30 9.35
CA ASP A 54 -10.92 -22.50 10.64
C ASP A 54 -11.75 -23.79 10.53
N GLY A 55 -11.07 -24.93 10.63
CA GLY A 55 -11.67 -26.25 10.34
C GLY A 55 -12.00 -26.49 8.87
N SER A 56 -12.23 -25.44 8.10
CA SER A 56 -12.44 -25.40 6.65
C SER A 56 -11.76 -24.19 6.03
N LEU A 57 -11.62 -24.20 4.71
CA LEU A 57 -11.01 -23.11 3.97
C LEU A 57 -12.08 -22.10 3.52
N TYR A 58 -12.06 -20.89 4.08
CA TYR A 58 -12.99 -19.82 3.74
C TYR A 58 -12.30 -18.70 2.98
N ARG A 59 -12.90 -18.19 1.89
CA ARG A 59 -12.45 -16.96 1.23
C ARG A 59 -12.54 -15.80 2.22
N HIS A 60 -11.48 -15.00 2.32
CA HIS A 60 -11.40 -13.88 3.25
C HIS A 60 -11.18 -12.56 2.53
N MET A 61 -10.06 -12.42 1.82
CA MET A 61 -9.69 -11.23 1.08
C MET A 61 -9.16 -11.60 -0.30
N LYS A 62 -9.39 -10.72 -1.27
CA LYS A 62 -8.74 -10.77 -2.59
C LYS A 62 -8.07 -9.44 -2.86
N TYR A 63 -6.91 -9.48 -3.50
CA TYR A 63 -6.19 -8.32 -4.02
C TYR A 63 -5.97 -8.51 -5.51
N ASP A 64 -6.31 -7.51 -6.30
CA ASP A 64 -5.96 -7.43 -7.70
C ASP A 64 -4.93 -6.31 -7.89
N PHE A 65 -3.91 -6.55 -8.72
CA PHE A 65 -2.80 -5.65 -8.95
C PHE A 65 -2.73 -5.28 -10.42
N SER A 66 -2.52 -3.99 -10.70
CA SER A 66 -2.28 -3.47 -12.04
C SER A 66 -0.87 -2.90 -12.13
N TYR A 67 -0.28 -3.00 -13.31
CA TYR A 67 1.09 -2.57 -13.59
C TYR A 67 1.15 -1.75 -14.87
N ASP A 68 2.15 -0.89 -14.98
CA ASP A 68 2.48 -0.17 -16.20
C ASP A 68 3.47 -0.97 -17.09
N ASP A 69 3.81 -0.39 -18.24
CA ASP A 69 4.73 -1.00 -19.22
C ASP A 69 6.16 -1.17 -18.67
N GLN A 70 6.48 -0.56 -17.53
CA GLN A 70 7.77 -0.69 -16.84
C GLN A 70 7.69 -1.70 -15.67
N ASN A 71 6.59 -2.46 -15.57
CA ASN A 71 6.32 -3.41 -14.49
C ASN A 71 6.21 -2.75 -13.10
N ARG A 72 5.89 -1.46 -13.04
CA ARG A 72 5.64 -0.76 -11.77
C ARG A 72 4.15 -0.86 -11.42
N MET A 73 3.84 -1.15 -10.18
CA MET A 73 2.46 -1.27 -9.71
C MET A 73 1.73 0.08 -9.81
N THR A 74 0.65 0.14 -10.58
CA THR A 74 -0.19 1.35 -10.73
C THR A 74 -1.44 1.32 -9.88
N ALA A 75 -1.92 0.12 -9.52
CA ALA A 75 -3.05 0.00 -8.61
C ALA A 75 -3.00 -1.31 -7.81
N LYS A 76 -3.58 -1.24 -6.60
CA LYS A 76 -3.94 -2.39 -5.77
C LYS A 76 -5.38 -2.22 -5.34
N GLU A 77 -6.25 -3.14 -5.77
CA GLU A 77 -7.65 -3.18 -5.35
C GLU A 77 -7.87 -4.32 -4.38
N ALA A 78 -8.53 -4.03 -3.26
CA ALA A 78 -8.87 -5.01 -2.24
C ALA A 78 -10.36 -5.29 -2.24
N PHE A 79 -10.69 -6.56 -2.05
CA PHE A 79 -12.07 -7.06 -1.99
C PHE A 79 -12.25 -7.93 -0.74
N LYS A 80 -13.42 -7.86 -0.12
CA LYS A 80 -13.85 -8.77 0.93
C LYS A 80 -14.79 -9.81 0.35
N TRP A 81 -14.72 -11.03 0.88
CA TRP A 81 -15.69 -12.06 0.54
C TRP A 81 -17.02 -11.81 1.26
N ASP A 82 -18.10 -11.75 0.49
CA ASP A 82 -19.46 -11.76 1.00
C ASP A 82 -20.04 -13.16 0.84
N GLY A 83 -20.03 -13.93 1.92
CA GLY A 83 -20.54 -15.29 1.95
C GLY A 83 -22.07 -15.39 1.80
N SER A 84 -22.80 -14.29 2.01
CA SER A 84 -24.26 -14.26 1.87
C SER A 84 -24.68 -14.22 0.39
N HIS A 85 -23.89 -13.56 -0.43
CA HIS A 85 -24.16 -13.38 -1.87
C HIS A 85 -23.18 -14.16 -2.77
N ASP A 86 -22.27 -14.95 -2.18
CA ASP A 86 -21.24 -15.74 -2.88
C ASP A 86 -20.43 -14.91 -3.89
N ASN A 87 -20.02 -13.68 -3.49
CA ASN A 87 -19.30 -12.75 -4.34
C ASN A 87 -18.18 -11.97 -3.62
N TRP A 88 -17.32 -11.32 -4.41
CA TRP A 88 -16.32 -10.39 -3.94
C TRP A 88 -16.87 -8.97 -3.93
N THR A 89 -16.89 -8.30 -2.76
CA THR A 89 -17.31 -6.90 -2.60
C THR A 89 -16.08 -6.00 -2.53
N PRO A 90 -16.00 -4.93 -3.33
CA PRO A 90 -14.90 -3.97 -3.26
C PRO A 90 -14.75 -3.40 -1.84
N TYR A 91 -13.52 -3.15 -1.41
CA TYR A 91 -13.23 -2.65 -0.06
C TYR A 91 -12.43 -1.36 -0.07
N PHE A 92 -11.26 -1.37 -0.70
CA PHE A 92 -10.45 -0.17 -0.94
C PHE A 92 -9.61 -0.31 -2.20
N LYS A 93 -9.11 0.83 -2.68
CA LYS A 93 -8.15 0.93 -3.77
C LYS A 93 -6.99 1.82 -3.36
N ILE A 94 -5.78 1.42 -3.70
CA ILE A 94 -4.57 2.25 -3.67
C ILE A 94 -4.13 2.47 -5.10
N THR A 95 -3.94 3.73 -5.49
CA THR A 95 -3.38 4.11 -6.78
C THR A 95 -1.96 4.64 -6.59
N TYR A 96 -1.05 4.28 -7.48
CA TYR A 96 0.35 4.71 -7.48
C TYR A 96 0.61 5.55 -8.72
N LEU A 97 1.13 6.77 -8.53
CA LEU A 97 1.54 7.69 -9.58
C LEU A 97 3.05 7.89 -9.48
N TYR A 98 3.73 7.74 -10.60
CA TYR A 98 5.19 7.88 -10.69
C TYR A 98 5.52 9.12 -11.52
N ALA A 99 6.19 10.09 -10.92
CA ALA A 99 6.60 11.33 -11.59
C ALA A 99 8.00 11.74 -11.13
N ASN A 100 8.93 11.84 -12.07
CA ASN A 100 10.30 12.23 -11.78
C ASN A 100 10.90 11.45 -10.59
N ASN A 101 11.18 12.18 -9.50
CA ASN A 101 11.75 11.61 -8.27
C ASN A 101 10.69 11.42 -7.18
N GLU A 102 9.42 11.21 -7.55
CA GLU A 102 8.32 11.05 -6.61
C GLU A 102 7.46 9.84 -6.92
N ILE A 103 6.94 9.21 -5.87
CA ILE A 103 5.87 8.23 -5.94
C ILE A 103 4.73 8.74 -5.07
N THR A 104 3.59 9.02 -5.69
CA THR A 104 2.36 9.37 -4.97
C THR A 104 1.48 8.14 -4.81
N MET A 105 1.03 7.88 -3.58
CA MET A 105 0.06 6.86 -3.24
C MET A 105 -1.24 7.51 -2.78
N GLU A 106 -2.36 7.17 -3.41
CA GLU A 106 -3.69 7.64 -3.02
C GLU A 106 -4.55 6.47 -2.58
N TYR A 107 -5.18 6.61 -1.42
CA TYR A 107 -6.06 5.61 -0.84
C TYR A 107 -7.53 6.03 -1.00
N ALA A 108 -8.33 5.20 -1.66
CA ALA A 108 -9.77 5.39 -1.82
C ALA A 108 -10.54 4.22 -1.20
N ARG A 109 -11.59 4.55 -0.43
CA ARG A 109 -12.46 3.55 0.19
C ARG A 109 -13.71 3.33 -0.63
N TRP A 110 -14.14 2.07 -0.75
CA TRP A 110 -15.42 1.76 -1.39
C TRP A 110 -16.61 2.29 -0.58
N ASN A 111 -17.55 2.91 -1.29
CA ASN A 111 -18.81 3.36 -0.74
C ASN A 111 -19.96 2.55 -1.35
N GLU A 112 -20.62 1.73 -0.55
CA GLU A 112 -21.71 0.85 -0.98
C GLU A 112 -22.90 1.63 -1.55
N SER A 113 -23.28 2.75 -0.90
CA SER A 113 -24.44 3.54 -1.32
C SER A 113 -24.22 4.21 -2.66
N ARG A 114 -23.00 4.62 -2.96
CA ARG A 114 -22.64 5.26 -4.23
C ARG A 114 -22.17 4.27 -5.29
N ARG A 115 -21.86 3.03 -4.88
CA ARG A 115 -21.24 1.99 -5.71
C ARG A 115 -19.99 2.49 -6.44
N ALA A 116 -19.16 3.25 -5.72
CA ALA A 116 -17.95 3.86 -6.23
C ALA A 116 -16.89 3.98 -5.13
N TYR A 117 -15.63 4.07 -5.52
CA TYR A 117 -14.57 4.51 -4.62
C TYR A 117 -14.78 6.00 -4.31
N ILE A 118 -14.76 6.35 -3.00
CA ILE A 118 -14.77 7.75 -2.59
C ILE A 118 -13.38 8.30 -2.84
N ASP A 119 -13.32 9.51 -3.40
CA ASP A 119 -12.07 10.23 -3.63
C ASP A 119 -11.18 10.19 -2.41
N SER A 120 -9.90 10.01 -2.66
CA SER A 120 -8.87 9.88 -1.65
C SER A 120 -8.96 11.00 -0.63
N VAL A 121 -9.11 10.61 0.62
CA VAL A 121 -9.03 11.55 1.76
C VAL A 121 -7.62 11.61 2.33
N GLU A 122 -6.75 10.70 1.88
CA GLU A 122 -5.37 10.58 2.29
C GLU A 122 -4.49 10.28 1.09
N LYS A 123 -3.35 10.96 1.00
CA LYS A 123 -2.31 10.66 0.03
C LYS A 123 -0.94 10.69 0.70
N THR A 124 -0.05 9.84 0.25
CA THR A 124 1.34 9.81 0.68
C THR A 124 2.24 10.06 -0.52
N VAL A 125 3.19 10.96 -0.39
CA VAL A 125 4.20 11.25 -1.39
C VAL A 125 5.56 10.80 -0.87
N TYR A 126 6.27 9.99 -1.64
CA TYR A 126 7.66 9.60 -1.41
C TYR A 126 8.56 10.41 -2.32
N GLU A 127 9.53 11.14 -1.76
CA GLU A 127 10.64 11.70 -2.53
C GLU A 127 11.73 10.65 -2.70
N LEU A 128 12.27 10.55 -3.90
CA LEU A 128 13.35 9.64 -4.25
C LEU A 128 14.65 10.42 -4.52
N ASN A 129 15.79 9.83 -4.17
CA ASN A 129 17.09 10.35 -4.59
C ASN A 129 17.45 9.88 -6.02
N GLU A 130 18.62 10.29 -6.51
CA GLU A 130 19.12 9.90 -7.84
C GLU A 130 19.28 8.38 -8.04
N GLN A 131 19.36 7.61 -6.96
CA GLN A 131 19.43 6.15 -6.98
C GLN A 131 18.04 5.50 -6.85
N ASN A 132 16.95 6.28 -7.01
CA ASN A 132 15.56 5.84 -6.83
C ASN A 132 15.26 5.27 -5.43
N MET A 133 15.97 5.72 -4.40
CA MET A 133 15.70 5.35 -3.01
C MET A 133 14.87 6.42 -2.33
N PRO A 134 13.82 6.07 -1.60
CA PRO A 134 13.04 7.04 -0.82
C PRO A 134 13.91 7.73 0.24
N VAL A 135 13.90 9.06 0.24
CA VAL A 135 14.62 9.91 1.21
C VAL A 135 13.69 10.73 2.08
N ALA A 136 12.43 10.85 1.67
CA ALA A 136 11.38 11.45 2.49
C ALA A 136 10.03 10.82 2.16
N TYR A 137 9.09 10.88 3.11
CA TYR A 137 7.69 10.67 2.82
C TYR A 137 6.84 11.73 3.53
N MET A 138 5.80 12.19 2.84
CA MET A 138 4.89 13.23 3.28
C MET A 138 3.47 12.68 3.23
N ASN A 139 2.74 12.81 4.35
CA ASN A 139 1.35 12.44 4.41
C ASN A 139 0.46 13.68 4.31
N TYR A 140 -0.57 13.59 3.48
CA TYR A 140 -1.55 14.65 3.27
C TYR A 140 -2.95 14.14 3.59
N LYS A 141 -3.79 15.03 4.13
CA LYS A 141 -5.23 14.82 4.27
C LYS A 141 -5.98 15.86 3.46
N TRP A 142 -7.07 15.45 2.85
CA TRP A 142 -7.96 16.37 2.15
C TRP A 142 -8.72 17.24 3.15
N SER A 143 -8.54 18.56 3.08
CA SER A 143 -9.30 19.56 3.85
C SER A 143 -10.54 19.96 3.05
N LYS A 144 -11.73 19.61 3.54
CA LYS A 144 -12.98 20.01 2.90
C LYS A 144 -13.23 21.51 3.00
N SER A 145 -12.73 22.17 4.04
CA SER A 145 -12.89 23.61 4.25
C SER A 145 -12.05 24.43 3.29
N GLU A 146 -10.86 23.94 2.95
CA GLU A 146 -9.92 24.60 2.07
C GLU A 146 -10.02 24.13 0.63
N SER A 147 -10.71 22.99 0.41
CA SER A 147 -10.79 22.29 -0.87
C SER A 147 -9.39 21.98 -1.44
N ASP A 148 -8.46 21.62 -0.56
CA ASP A 148 -7.06 21.33 -0.88
C ASP A 148 -6.46 20.28 0.06
N TRP A 149 -5.27 19.82 -0.30
CA TRP A 149 -4.48 18.88 0.49
C TRP A 149 -3.69 19.60 1.58
N THR A 150 -3.89 19.23 2.83
CA THR A 150 -3.13 19.73 3.97
C THR A 150 -2.08 18.69 4.38
N MET A 151 -0.83 19.11 4.46
CA MET A 151 0.27 18.28 4.93
C MET A 151 0.08 18.00 6.43
N ASN A 152 0.21 16.73 6.81
CA ASN A 152 0.01 16.30 8.20
C ASN A 152 1.32 15.85 8.85
N VAL A 153 2.16 15.14 8.12
CA VAL A 153 3.44 14.60 8.63
C VAL A 153 4.47 14.62 7.51
N VAL A 154 5.69 15.04 7.84
CA VAL A 154 6.87 14.85 7.01
C VAL A 154 7.87 14.00 7.77
N ASN A 155 8.37 12.98 7.13
CA ASN A 155 9.50 12.19 7.62
C ASN A 155 10.61 12.25 6.58
N ARG A 156 11.79 12.71 6.98
CA ARG A 156 12.98 12.81 6.14
C ARG A 156 14.13 12.00 6.73
N VAL A 157 14.99 11.57 5.86
CA VAL A 157 16.26 10.97 6.24
C VAL A 157 17.32 12.06 6.17
N ASP A 158 18.04 12.32 7.27
CA ASP A 158 19.17 13.24 7.29
C ASP A 158 20.42 12.63 6.62
N ASP A 159 21.48 13.46 6.47
CA ASP A 159 22.75 13.04 5.87
C ASP A 159 23.43 11.89 6.64
N ASN A 160 23.04 11.64 7.88
CA ASN A 160 23.53 10.56 8.73
C ASN A 160 22.65 9.31 8.68
N SER A 161 21.63 9.28 7.80
CA SER A 161 20.65 8.21 7.67
C SER A 161 19.72 8.05 8.90
N ASN A 162 19.52 9.11 9.68
CA ASN A 162 18.51 9.13 10.74
C ASN A 162 17.17 9.62 10.20
N LEU A 163 16.09 8.99 10.64
CA LEU A 163 14.74 9.42 10.33
C LEU A 163 14.35 10.59 11.25
N ILE A 164 14.01 11.73 10.65
CA ILE A 164 13.49 12.91 11.34
C ILE A 164 12.04 13.09 10.97
N ALA A 165 11.16 13.17 11.98
CA ALA A 165 9.73 13.38 11.79
C ALA A 165 9.30 14.77 12.24
N PHE A 166 8.49 15.44 11.41
CA PHE A 166 7.84 16.71 11.71
C PHE A 166 6.32 16.53 11.57
N ALA A 167 5.56 16.93 12.58
CA ALA A 167 4.09 17.00 12.52
C ALA A 167 3.67 18.46 12.33
N TYR A 168 2.67 18.73 11.48
CA TYR A 168 2.12 20.05 11.17
C TYR A 168 0.65 20.12 11.53
#